data_629d574b4a834ac8cd3391b0b7267d84
#
_entry.id   629d574b4a834ac8cd3391b0b7267d84
#
_cell.length_a   1.000
_cell.length_b   1.000
_cell.length_c   1.000
_cell.angle_alpha   90.00
_cell.angle_beta   90.00
_cell.angle_gamma   90.00
#
_symmetry.space_group_name_H-M   'P 1'
#
loop_
_entity.id
_entity.type
_entity.pdbx_description
1 polymer ?
#
loop_
_entity_poly.entity_id
_entity_poly.type
_entity_poly.pdbx_seq_one_letter_code
_entity_poly.pdbx_strand_id
1 'polypeptide(L)'
;MYDILIIGSGPAGYVAAIRAAQLGKKVGCIEQSSIGGTCLNIGCIPSKSLLDSSYKFYEAKNQLDVHGISTGEISIDLKAMVDRKNKIISQLTDGIAGLF
;
A
#
# COMPACT_ATOMS: atom_id res chain seq x y z
N MET A 1 -18.85 -26.33 -1.18
CA MET A 1 -19.69 -25.31 -0.52
C MET A 1 -18.83 -24.48 0.43
N TYR A 2 -19.00 -23.18 0.44
CA TYR A 2 -18.27 -22.30 1.34
C TYR A 2 -19.02 -22.08 2.65
N ASP A 3 -18.30 -22.00 3.75
CA ASP A 3 -18.88 -21.58 5.04
C ASP A 3 -19.15 -20.07 5.04
N ILE A 4 -18.25 -19.30 4.43
CA ILE A 4 -18.32 -17.84 4.39
C ILE A 4 -17.95 -17.37 2.99
N LEU A 5 -18.74 -16.45 2.44
CA LEU A 5 -18.42 -15.71 1.24
C LEU A 5 -18.27 -14.24 1.59
N ILE A 6 -17.15 -13.65 1.17
CA ILE A 6 -16.83 -12.24 1.42
C ILE A 6 -16.82 -11.52 0.09
N ILE A 7 -17.55 -10.43 0.00
CA ILE A 7 -17.61 -9.58 -1.18
C ILE A 7 -16.73 -8.39 -0.96
N GLY A 8 -15.67 -8.29 -1.76
CA GLY A 8 -14.67 -7.25 -1.68
C GLY A 8 -13.41 -7.72 -0.98
N SER A 9 -12.25 -7.45 -1.58
CA SER A 9 -10.92 -7.82 -1.06
C SER A 9 -10.12 -6.62 -0.56
N GLY A 10 -10.80 -5.56 -0.13
CA GLY A 10 -10.17 -4.45 0.58
C GLY A 10 -9.75 -4.85 2.00
N PRO A 11 -9.24 -3.92 2.82
CA PRO A 11 -8.71 -4.24 4.15
C PRO A 11 -9.68 -5.01 5.05
N ALA A 12 -10.96 -4.68 5.02
CA ALA A 12 -11.95 -5.44 5.79
C ALA A 12 -12.12 -6.85 5.24
N GLY A 13 -12.21 -6.97 3.91
CA GLY A 13 -12.47 -8.25 3.25
C GLY A 13 -11.33 -9.22 3.35
N TYR A 14 -10.10 -8.83 3.01
CA TYR A 14 -8.98 -9.76 3.07
C TYR A 14 -8.62 -10.15 4.51
N VAL A 15 -8.73 -9.22 5.46
CA VAL A 15 -8.48 -9.54 6.87
C VAL A 15 -9.50 -10.56 7.37
N ALA A 16 -10.78 -10.34 7.08
CA ALA A 16 -11.84 -11.27 7.48
C ALA A 16 -11.68 -12.64 6.83
N ALA A 17 -11.34 -12.67 5.53
CA ALA A 17 -11.15 -13.93 4.81
C ALA A 17 -9.99 -14.74 5.36
N ILE A 18 -8.85 -14.10 5.58
CA ILE A 18 -7.65 -14.76 6.12
C ILE A 18 -7.93 -15.27 7.53
N ARG A 19 -8.54 -14.46 8.38
CA ARG A 19 -8.84 -14.87 9.75
C ARG A 19 -9.84 -16.02 9.81
N ALA A 20 -10.88 -16.00 9.00
CA ALA A 20 -11.85 -17.09 8.92
C ALA A 20 -11.19 -18.39 8.47
N ALA A 21 -10.30 -18.32 7.49
CA ALA A 21 -9.55 -19.49 7.03
C ALA A 21 -8.61 -20.03 8.13
N GLN A 22 -7.95 -19.16 8.87
CA GLN A 22 -7.11 -19.55 10.01
C GLN A 22 -7.93 -20.26 11.09
N LEU A 23 -9.19 -19.94 11.22
CA LEU A 23 -10.11 -20.59 12.16
C LEU A 23 -10.75 -21.87 11.60
N GLY A 24 -10.25 -22.35 10.49
CA GLY A 24 -10.68 -23.61 9.90
C GLY A 24 -11.94 -23.54 9.05
N LYS A 25 -12.39 -22.36 8.68
CA LYS A 25 -13.57 -22.19 7.83
C LYS A 25 -13.19 -22.27 6.35
N LYS A 26 -14.10 -22.76 5.54
CA LYS A 26 -13.97 -22.75 4.08
C LYS A 26 -14.49 -21.39 3.57
N VAL A 27 -13.58 -20.54 3.09
CA VAL A 27 -13.88 -19.15 2.76
C VAL A 27 -13.67 -18.89 1.28
N GLY A 28 -14.62 -18.17 0.67
CA GLY A 28 -14.46 -17.58 -0.66
C GLY A 28 -14.43 -16.06 -0.55
N CYS A 29 -13.58 -15.42 -1.35
CA CYS A 29 -13.53 -13.98 -1.43
C CYS A 29 -13.75 -13.56 -2.89
N ILE A 30 -14.69 -12.66 -3.11
CA ILE A 30 -15.10 -12.20 -4.44
C ILE A 30 -14.63 -10.77 -4.62
N GLU A 31 -13.83 -10.52 -5.66
CA GLU A 31 -13.33 -9.20 -6.01
C GLU A 31 -13.62 -8.90 -7.48
N GLN A 32 -14.25 -7.76 -7.73
CA GLN A 32 -14.63 -7.36 -9.10
C GLN A 32 -13.53 -6.61 -9.86
N SER A 33 -12.50 -6.14 -9.18
CA SER A 33 -11.48 -5.28 -9.78
C SER A 33 -10.07 -5.72 -9.34
N SER A 34 -9.51 -5.08 -8.33
CA SER A 34 -8.12 -5.33 -7.89
C SER A 34 -8.06 -5.82 -6.46
N ILE A 35 -7.31 -6.89 -6.22
CA ILE A 35 -7.07 -7.40 -4.87
C ILE A 35 -6.44 -6.31 -4.01
N GLY A 36 -6.91 -6.17 -2.78
CA GLY A 36 -6.50 -5.12 -1.86
C GLY A 36 -7.45 -3.92 -1.84
N GLY A 37 -8.33 -3.80 -2.82
CA GLY A 37 -9.36 -2.77 -2.88
C GLY A 37 -8.83 -1.36 -3.07
N THR A 38 -9.65 -0.38 -2.75
CA THR A 38 -9.34 1.05 -2.91
C THR A 38 -8.12 1.45 -2.09
N CYS A 39 -8.03 1.04 -0.84
CA CYS A 39 -6.94 1.45 0.05
C CYS A 39 -5.56 1.09 -0.53
N LEU A 40 -5.36 -0.14 -0.96
CA LEU A 40 -4.06 -0.58 -1.45
C LEU A 40 -3.74 -0.05 -2.85
N ASN A 41 -4.73 0.08 -3.71
CA ASN A 41 -4.50 0.36 -5.12
C ASN A 41 -4.55 1.85 -5.48
N ILE A 42 -5.51 2.58 -4.95
CA ILE A 42 -5.76 3.99 -5.33
C ILE A 42 -6.03 4.91 -4.13
N GLY A 43 -5.90 4.42 -2.91
CA GLY A 43 -6.22 5.18 -1.70
C GLY A 43 -5.05 5.31 -0.74
N CYS A 44 -5.16 4.65 0.42
CA CYS A 44 -4.25 4.83 1.57
C CYS A 44 -2.77 4.61 1.23
N ILE A 45 -2.47 3.53 0.54
CA ILE A 45 -1.09 3.14 0.28
C ILE A 45 -0.41 4.06 -0.73
N PRO A 46 -0.97 4.31 -1.93
CA PRO A 46 -0.36 5.27 -2.84
C PRO A 46 -0.28 6.68 -2.27
N SER A 47 -1.29 7.13 -1.53
CA SER A 47 -1.27 8.44 -0.88
C SER A 47 -0.15 8.56 0.12
N LYS A 48 0.02 7.58 1.00
CA LYS A 48 1.08 7.58 2.01
C LYS A 48 2.47 7.49 1.39
N SER A 49 2.62 6.70 0.33
CA SER A 49 3.89 6.61 -0.40
C SER A 49 4.31 7.97 -0.97
N LEU A 50 3.38 8.67 -1.62
CA LEU A 50 3.66 9.99 -2.20
C LEU A 50 3.90 11.05 -1.12
N LEU A 51 3.14 11.01 -0.03
CA LEU A 51 3.34 11.92 1.10
C LEU A 51 4.69 11.69 1.78
N ASP A 52 5.11 10.46 1.96
CA ASP A 52 6.41 10.12 2.53
C ASP A 52 7.55 10.67 1.66
N SER A 53 7.49 10.43 0.36
CA SER A 53 8.49 10.94 -0.58
C SER A 53 8.52 12.47 -0.62
N SER A 54 7.35 13.10 -0.63
CA SER A 54 7.23 14.56 -0.61
C SER A 54 7.79 15.16 0.67
N TYR A 55 7.55 14.53 1.81
CA TYR A 55 8.07 15.00 3.09
C TYR A 55 9.59 14.88 3.16
N LYS A 56 10.16 13.80 2.64
CA LYS A 56 11.62 13.64 2.57
C LYS A 56 12.27 14.73 1.73
N PHE A 57 11.66 15.09 0.63
CA PHE A 57 12.13 16.20 -0.20
C PHE A 57 12.05 17.53 0.56
N TYR A 58 10.94 17.80 1.21
CA TYR A 58 10.74 19.00 2.03
C TYR A 58 11.75 19.08 3.17
N GLU A 59 11.96 17.99 3.89
CA GLU A 59 12.91 17.89 4.99
C GLU A 59 14.34 18.16 4.51
N ALA A 60 14.75 17.52 3.41
CA ALA A 60 16.07 17.71 2.84
C ALA A 60 16.32 19.14 2.41
N LYS A 61 15.30 19.80 1.87
CA LYS A 61 15.41 21.17 1.37
C LYS A 61 15.36 22.23 2.47
N ASN A 62 14.61 21.99 3.55
CA ASN A 62 14.24 23.06 4.49
C ASN A 62 14.61 22.79 5.96
N GLN A 63 14.92 21.55 6.36
CA GLN A 63 15.02 21.19 7.78
C GLN A 63 16.35 20.54 8.20
N LEU A 64 17.21 20.14 7.28
CA LEU A 64 18.45 19.44 7.64
C LEU A 64 19.49 20.37 8.25
N ASP A 65 19.47 21.63 7.95
CA ASP A 65 20.40 22.63 8.48
C ASP A 65 20.33 22.74 10.01
N VAL A 66 19.17 22.55 10.60
CA VAL A 66 18.97 22.52 12.06
C VAL A 66 19.81 21.40 12.70
N HIS A 67 20.07 20.32 11.96
CA HIS A 67 20.86 19.18 12.42
C HIS A 67 22.36 19.34 12.06
N GLY A 68 22.75 20.49 11.53
CA GLY A 68 24.13 20.69 11.09
C GLY A 68 24.47 19.99 9.77
N ILE A 69 23.47 19.59 9.02
CA ILE A 69 23.62 18.91 7.74
C ILE A 69 23.46 19.91 6.60
N SER A 70 24.51 20.04 5.80
CA SER A 70 24.45 20.88 4.60
C SER A 70 24.23 19.99 3.38
N THR A 71 23.31 20.43 2.53
CA THR A 71 23.01 19.77 1.26
C THR A 71 23.27 20.73 0.12
N GLY A 72 23.67 20.20 -1.03
CA GLY A 72 23.74 20.99 -2.26
C GLY A 72 22.35 21.20 -2.84
N GLU A 73 22.29 21.41 -4.14
CA GLU A 73 21.03 21.52 -4.84
C GLU A 73 20.26 20.20 -4.76
N ILE A 74 19.00 20.29 -4.36
CA ILE A 74 18.12 19.13 -4.22
C ILE A 74 17.06 19.23 -5.31
N SER A 75 16.92 18.16 -6.08
CA SER A 75 15.91 18.04 -7.12
C SER A 75 15.01 16.84 -6.84
N ILE A 76 13.86 16.83 -7.49
CA ILE A 76 12.89 15.76 -7.39
C ILE A 76 12.66 15.13 -8.76
N ASP A 77 12.59 13.81 -8.80
CA ASP A 77 12.22 13.04 -9.99
C ASP A 77 10.83 12.45 -9.74
N LEU A 78 9.82 13.08 -10.32
CA LEU A 78 8.43 12.66 -10.16
C LEU A 78 8.18 11.26 -10.71
N LYS A 79 8.84 10.90 -11.81
CA LYS A 79 8.69 9.56 -12.37
C LYS A 79 9.19 8.49 -11.39
N ALA A 80 10.34 8.73 -10.77
CA ALA A 80 10.89 7.81 -9.77
C ALA A 80 9.98 7.69 -8.55
N MET A 81 9.36 8.77 -8.09
CA MET A 81 8.39 8.74 -7.00
C MET A 81 7.16 7.90 -7.35
N VAL A 82 6.64 8.07 -8.55
CA VAL A 82 5.47 7.30 -9.02
C VAL A 82 5.84 5.84 -9.21
N ASP A 83 7.01 5.54 -9.76
CA ASP A 83 7.48 4.16 -9.94
C ASP A 83 7.65 3.46 -8.57
N ARG A 84 8.18 4.15 -7.57
CA ARG A 84 8.26 3.63 -6.21
C ARG A 84 6.88 3.35 -5.63
N LYS A 85 5.94 4.27 -5.80
CA LYS A 85 4.55 4.09 -5.37
C LYS A 85 3.94 2.84 -6.01
N ASN A 86 4.10 2.68 -7.31
CA ASN A 86 3.56 1.53 -8.04
C ASN A 86 4.20 0.21 -7.57
N LYS A 87 5.50 0.22 -7.29
CA LYS A 87 6.20 -0.96 -6.75
C LYS A 87 5.65 -1.36 -5.38
N ILE A 88 5.41 -0.40 -4.50
CA ILE A 88 4.83 -0.67 -3.17
C ILE A 88 3.44 -1.28 -3.32
N ILE A 89 2.61 -0.74 -4.20
CA ILE A 89 1.26 -1.28 -4.46
C ILE A 89 1.37 -2.74 -4.93
N SER A 90 2.23 -3.02 -5.90
CA SER A 90 2.42 -4.38 -6.42
C SER A 90 2.88 -5.35 -5.35
N GLN A 91 3.84 -4.95 -4.53
CA GLN A 91 4.34 -5.80 -3.44
C GLN A 91 3.24 -6.14 -2.44
N LEU A 92 2.41 -5.19 -2.07
CA LEU A 92 1.33 -5.41 -1.10
C LEU A 92 0.19 -6.23 -1.69
N THR A 93 -0.22 -5.93 -2.91
CA THR A 93 -1.30 -6.69 -3.57
C THR A 93 -0.88 -8.12 -3.87
N ASP A 94 0.36 -8.34 -4.31
CA ASP A 94 0.90 -9.68 -4.53
C ASP A 94 1.00 -10.46 -3.21
N GLY A 95 1.40 -9.80 -2.14
CA GLY A 95 1.44 -10.39 -0.80
C GLY A 95 0.08 -10.86 -0.34
N ILE A 96 -0.97 -10.05 -0.54
CA ILE A 96 -2.34 -10.41 -0.19
C ILE A 96 -2.85 -11.54 -1.07
N ALA A 97 -2.59 -11.50 -2.37
CA ALA A 97 -2.95 -12.59 -3.28
C ALA A 97 -2.30 -13.91 -2.86
N GLY A 98 -1.06 -13.87 -2.41
CA GLY A 98 -0.35 -15.05 -1.91
C GLY A 98 -0.92 -15.62 -0.62
N LEU A 99 -1.61 -14.80 0.19
CA LEU A 99 -2.27 -15.26 1.41
C LEU A 99 -3.63 -15.91 1.14
N PHE A 100 -4.22 -15.68 0.00
CA PHE A 100 -5.41 -16.37 -0.44
C PHE A 100 -5.00 -17.71 -1.09
#